data_e5ed6b96e128350364e4edc61976dd09
#
_entry.id   e5ed6b96e128350364e4edc61976dd09
#
_cell.length_a   1.000
_cell.length_b   1.000
_cell.length_c   1.000
_cell.angle_alpha   90.00
_cell.angle_beta   90.00
_cell.angle_gamma   90.00
#
_symmetry.space_group_name_H-M   'P 1'
#
loop_
_entity.id
_entity.type
_entity.pdbx_description
1 polymer ?
#
loop_
_entity_poly.entity_id
_entity_poly.type
_entity_poly.pdbx_seq_one_letter_code
_entity_poly.pdbx_strand_id
1 'polypeptide(L)'
;FAQCALDEAANDLWAKKKHQKLYEAWGLSAEDIPMTNYTIGIDTVEKMVAKMKELPWPIYKIKLGTADDLAIIKELRKHTDAIFRVDANCAWTADQAISYSYELKALGVEFIEQPLKADDWKGMKRVFDQSALPCIADESCIVEADVAKCQGYFHGVNVKLTKCGGLTPARRMIAEAKALGMK
;
A
#
# COMPACT_ATOMS: atom_id res chain seq x y z
N PHE A 1 13.94 9.79 8.94
CA PHE A 1 14.83 9.69 7.74
C PHE A 1 16.26 9.31 8.15
N ALA A 2 16.92 10.05 9.08
CA ALA A 2 18.32 9.78 9.47
C ALA A 2 18.50 8.36 10.03
N GLN A 3 17.60 7.89 10.89
CA GLN A 3 17.61 6.52 11.41
C GLN A 3 17.54 5.49 10.28
N CYS A 4 16.66 5.71 9.30
CA CYS A 4 16.52 4.83 8.14
C CYS A 4 17.82 4.72 7.36
N ALA A 5 18.46 5.85 7.05
CA ALA A 5 19.74 5.86 6.33
C ALA A 5 20.85 5.11 7.09
N LEU A 6 20.94 5.27 8.41
CA LEU A 6 21.91 4.56 9.25
C LEU A 6 21.62 3.07 9.32
N ASP A 7 20.35 2.68 9.48
CA ASP A 7 19.95 1.28 9.54
C ASP A 7 20.20 0.55 8.21
N GLU A 8 19.89 1.20 7.08
CA GLU A 8 20.16 0.65 5.75
C GLU A 8 21.67 0.49 5.51
N ALA A 9 22.47 1.51 5.84
CA ALA A 9 23.93 1.44 5.72
C ALA A 9 24.54 0.34 6.62
N ALA A 10 24.04 0.18 7.83
CA ALA A 10 24.50 -0.87 8.75
C ALA A 10 24.17 -2.27 8.22
N ASN A 11 22.96 -2.50 7.70
CA ASN A 11 22.56 -3.76 7.10
C ASN A 11 23.36 -4.07 5.83
N ASP A 12 23.61 -3.10 4.97
CA ASP A 12 24.44 -3.25 3.78
C ASP A 12 25.90 -3.61 4.14
N LEU A 13 26.49 -2.89 5.09
CA LEU A 13 27.84 -3.17 5.58
C LEU A 13 27.95 -4.57 6.20
N TRP A 14 26.96 -4.98 6.98
CA TRP A 14 26.93 -6.30 7.60
C TRP A 14 26.87 -7.43 6.55
N ALA A 15 26.04 -7.29 5.51
CA ALA A 15 25.95 -8.26 4.43
C ALA A 15 27.25 -8.31 3.60
N LYS A 16 27.85 -7.15 3.28
CA LYS A 16 29.15 -7.06 2.60
C LYS A 16 30.27 -7.73 3.37
N LYS A 17 30.32 -7.57 4.70
CA LYS A 17 31.31 -8.27 5.55
C LYS A 17 31.14 -9.79 5.53
N LYS A 18 29.95 -10.30 5.23
CA LYS A 18 29.67 -11.74 5.07
C LYS A 18 29.87 -12.22 3.63
N HIS A 19 30.24 -11.35 2.69
CA HIS A 19 30.30 -11.64 1.27
C HIS A 19 29.01 -12.21 0.70
N GLN A 20 27.84 -11.72 1.19
CA GLN A 20 26.50 -12.15 0.83
C GLN A 20 25.65 -10.95 0.39
N LYS A 21 24.62 -11.19 -0.41
CA LYS A 21 23.56 -10.22 -0.60
C LYS A 21 22.72 -10.15 0.68
N LEU A 22 22.11 -9.01 0.97
CA LEU A 22 21.41 -8.79 2.23
C LEU A 22 20.26 -9.80 2.44
N TYR A 23 19.49 -10.09 1.40
CA TYR A 23 18.40 -11.08 1.50
C TYR A 23 18.93 -12.49 1.80
N GLU A 24 20.09 -12.89 1.23
CA GLU A 24 20.74 -14.17 1.52
C GLU A 24 21.22 -14.23 2.98
N ALA A 25 21.83 -13.13 3.46
CA ALA A 25 22.25 -13.02 4.87
C ALA A 25 21.08 -13.10 5.86
N TRP A 26 19.87 -12.82 5.39
CA TRP A 26 18.61 -12.97 6.14
C TRP A 26 17.94 -14.33 5.95
N GLY A 27 18.50 -15.21 5.13
CA GLY A 27 17.92 -16.52 4.82
C GLY A 27 16.69 -16.45 3.91
N LEU A 28 16.60 -15.41 3.08
CA LEU A 28 15.51 -15.22 2.12
C LEU A 28 15.95 -15.63 0.71
N SER A 29 14.97 -15.96 -0.15
CA SER A 29 15.16 -16.24 -1.57
C SER A 29 14.71 -15.06 -2.42
N ALA A 30 15.39 -14.81 -3.54
CA ALA A 30 14.94 -13.88 -4.56
C ALA A 30 13.81 -14.45 -5.44
N GLU A 31 13.52 -15.74 -5.36
CA GLU A 31 12.46 -16.41 -6.13
C GLU A 31 11.05 -16.05 -5.61
N ASP A 32 10.95 -15.69 -4.33
CA ASP A 32 9.69 -15.37 -3.66
C ASP A 32 9.38 -13.85 -3.66
N ILE A 33 10.01 -13.06 -4.53
CA ILE A 33 9.78 -11.61 -4.59
C ILE A 33 8.39 -11.34 -5.14
N PRO A 34 7.51 -10.64 -4.40
CA PRO A 34 6.21 -10.25 -4.90
C PRO A 34 6.32 -9.28 -6.07
N MET A 35 5.37 -9.36 -7.01
CA MET A 35 5.29 -8.42 -8.13
C MET A 35 5.12 -6.99 -7.60
N THR A 36 6.01 -6.10 -8.05
CA THR A 36 5.89 -4.67 -7.74
C THR A 36 4.75 -4.03 -8.52
N ASN A 37 4.20 -2.93 -8.02
CA ASN A 37 3.24 -2.12 -8.77
C ASN A 37 3.90 -0.89 -9.38
N TYR A 38 3.36 -0.43 -10.51
CA TYR A 38 3.73 0.85 -11.12
C TYR A 38 2.71 1.93 -10.72
N THR A 39 3.20 3.06 -10.21
CA THR A 39 2.32 4.12 -9.68
C THR A 39 1.90 5.09 -10.77
N ILE A 40 0.60 5.32 -10.90
CA ILE A 40 -0.01 6.36 -11.69
C ILE A 40 -0.47 7.47 -10.74
N GLY A 41 0.17 8.64 -10.82
CA GLY A 41 -0.19 9.82 -10.04
C GLY A 41 -1.45 10.50 -10.58
N ILE A 42 -2.08 11.36 -9.76
CA ILE A 42 -3.22 12.17 -10.18
C ILE A 42 -2.77 13.15 -11.28
N ASP A 43 -3.44 13.11 -12.43
CA ASP A 43 -3.31 14.05 -13.55
C ASP A 43 -4.62 14.02 -14.37
N THR A 44 -4.65 14.63 -15.55
CA THR A 44 -5.76 14.42 -16.48
C THR A 44 -5.83 12.94 -16.88
N VAL A 45 -7.03 12.45 -17.15
CA VAL A 45 -7.24 11.03 -17.49
C VAL A 45 -6.43 10.63 -18.73
N GLU A 46 -6.32 11.52 -19.71
CA GLU A 46 -5.55 11.29 -20.94
C GLU A 46 -4.05 11.05 -20.62
N LYS A 47 -3.47 11.83 -19.71
CA LYS A 47 -2.07 11.66 -19.30
C LYS A 47 -1.88 10.39 -18.46
N MET A 48 -2.84 10.05 -17.59
CA MET A 48 -2.80 8.80 -16.82
C MET A 48 -2.84 7.59 -17.75
N VAL A 49 -3.72 7.60 -18.75
CA VAL A 49 -3.79 6.57 -19.81
C VAL A 49 -2.50 6.50 -20.63
N ALA A 50 -1.97 7.67 -21.03
CA ALA A 50 -0.71 7.73 -21.78
C ALA A 50 0.44 7.08 -20.99
N LYS A 51 0.55 7.38 -19.69
CA LYS A 51 1.56 6.79 -18.81
C LYS A 51 1.42 5.27 -18.65
N MET A 52 0.20 4.74 -18.59
CA MET A 52 -0.06 3.31 -18.57
C MET A 52 0.35 2.63 -19.88
N LYS A 53 0.14 3.31 -21.03
CA LYS A 53 0.55 2.81 -22.34
C LYS A 53 2.04 2.89 -22.60
N GLU A 54 2.71 3.90 -22.04
CA GLU A 54 4.17 4.07 -22.12
C GLU A 54 4.90 2.91 -21.43
N LEU A 55 4.41 2.47 -20.26
CA LEU A 55 4.95 1.33 -19.52
C LEU A 55 3.82 0.37 -19.12
N PRO A 56 3.43 -0.57 -20.00
CA PRO A 56 2.47 -1.61 -19.64
C PRO A 56 2.99 -2.45 -18.46
N TRP A 57 2.17 -2.56 -17.41
CA TRP A 57 2.54 -3.24 -16.19
C TRP A 57 1.37 -4.08 -15.66
N PRO A 58 1.62 -5.23 -15.04
CA PRO A 58 0.54 -6.12 -14.57
C PRO A 58 -0.24 -5.59 -13.38
N ILE A 59 0.34 -4.66 -12.60
CA ILE A 59 -0.29 -4.09 -11.40
C ILE A 59 -0.04 -2.58 -11.37
N TYR A 60 -1.09 -1.77 -11.39
CA TYR A 60 -0.99 -0.33 -11.22
C TYR A 60 -1.48 0.10 -9.84
N LYS A 61 -0.71 0.95 -9.17
CA LYS A 61 -1.16 1.71 -8.01
C LYS A 61 -1.68 3.07 -8.49
N ILE A 62 -2.98 3.30 -8.40
CA ILE A 62 -3.63 4.52 -8.86
C ILE A 62 -3.82 5.47 -7.68
N LYS A 63 -3.27 6.67 -7.75
CA LYS A 63 -3.50 7.72 -6.76
C LYS A 63 -4.86 8.37 -7.01
N LEU A 64 -5.65 8.49 -5.94
CA LEU A 64 -6.99 9.07 -5.90
C LEU A 64 -7.05 10.17 -4.83
N GLY A 65 -8.21 10.79 -4.66
CA GLY A 65 -8.45 11.89 -3.72
C GLY A 65 -9.01 13.12 -4.40
N THR A 66 -9.72 12.92 -5.50
CA THR A 66 -10.44 13.94 -6.26
C THR A 66 -11.94 13.75 -6.14
N ALA A 67 -12.73 14.66 -6.71
CA ALA A 67 -14.18 14.49 -6.79
C ALA A 67 -14.60 13.40 -7.80
N ASP A 68 -13.72 13.06 -8.74
CA ASP A 68 -14.04 12.21 -9.89
C ASP A 68 -13.39 10.81 -9.83
N ASP A 69 -12.97 10.37 -8.64
CA ASP A 69 -12.19 9.14 -8.43
C ASP A 69 -12.77 7.89 -9.12
N LEU A 70 -14.08 7.66 -9.00
CA LEU A 70 -14.74 6.52 -9.66
C LEU A 70 -14.76 6.66 -11.19
N ALA A 71 -14.96 7.88 -11.69
CA ALA A 71 -14.94 8.14 -13.14
C ALA A 71 -13.54 7.90 -13.71
N ILE A 72 -12.50 8.31 -12.99
CA ILE A 72 -11.09 8.05 -13.34
C ILE A 72 -10.86 6.53 -13.46
N ILE A 73 -11.20 5.75 -12.44
CA ILE A 73 -10.97 4.29 -12.47
C ILE A 73 -11.79 3.62 -13.59
N LYS A 74 -13.05 4.03 -13.81
CA LYS A 74 -13.88 3.52 -14.89
C LYS A 74 -13.24 3.79 -16.25
N GLU A 75 -12.66 4.96 -16.46
CA GLU A 75 -12.00 5.28 -17.72
C GLU A 75 -10.69 4.51 -17.89
N LEU A 76 -9.83 4.48 -16.87
CA LEU A 76 -8.56 3.73 -16.93
C LEU A 76 -8.78 2.24 -17.20
N ARG A 77 -9.84 1.65 -16.65
CA ARG A 77 -10.21 0.22 -16.86
C ARG A 77 -10.48 -0.12 -18.31
N LYS A 78 -10.96 0.82 -19.13
CA LYS A 78 -11.18 0.57 -20.57
C LYS A 78 -9.89 0.31 -21.36
N HIS A 79 -8.74 0.63 -20.78
CA HIS A 79 -7.44 0.60 -21.44
C HIS A 79 -6.53 -0.56 -20.99
N THR A 80 -6.91 -1.33 -19.97
CA THR A 80 -6.09 -2.43 -19.45
C THR A 80 -6.89 -3.39 -18.57
N ASP A 81 -6.51 -4.67 -18.58
CA ASP A 81 -6.99 -5.70 -17.64
C ASP A 81 -6.08 -5.90 -16.43
N ALA A 82 -5.02 -5.08 -16.28
CA ALA A 82 -4.09 -5.14 -15.16
C ALA A 82 -4.81 -4.98 -13.81
N ILE A 83 -4.25 -5.54 -12.76
CA ILE A 83 -4.74 -5.36 -11.40
C ILE A 83 -4.58 -3.89 -10.99
N PHE A 84 -5.63 -3.31 -10.42
CA PHE A 84 -5.57 -1.99 -9.82
C PHE A 84 -5.50 -2.08 -8.30
N ARG A 85 -4.62 -1.29 -7.69
CA ARG A 85 -4.57 -0.94 -6.28
C ARG A 85 -4.83 0.55 -6.19
N VAL A 86 -5.74 0.99 -5.33
CA VAL A 86 -6.04 2.42 -5.23
C VAL A 86 -5.57 2.97 -3.90
N ASP A 87 -5.04 4.19 -3.95
CA ASP A 87 -4.57 4.90 -2.76
C ASP A 87 -5.31 6.25 -2.70
N ALA A 88 -6.23 6.35 -1.74
CA ALA A 88 -7.07 7.52 -1.55
C ALA A 88 -6.40 8.64 -0.74
N ASN A 89 -5.21 8.39 -0.17
CA ASN A 89 -4.42 9.36 0.58
C ASN A 89 -5.27 10.19 1.58
N CYS A 90 -6.06 9.52 2.40
CA CYS A 90 -6.89 10.11 3.45
C CYS A 90 -8.05 11.01 2.95
N ALA A 91 -8.44 10.94 1.69
CA ALA A 91 -9.34 11.93 1.09
C ALA A 91 -10.84 11.61 1.28
N TRP A 92 -11.21 10.38 1.59
CA TRP A 92 -12.60 9.96 1.62
C TRP A 92 -13.22 10.04 3.02
N THR A 93 -14.55 10.16 3.06
CA THR A 93 -15.36 9.86 4.24
C THR A 93 -15.63 8.35 4.34
N ALA A 94 -16.07 7.89 5.51
CA ALA A 94 -16.42 6.47 5.70
C ALA A 94 -17.52 6.02 4.73
N ASP A 95 -18.54 6.86 4.51
CA ASP A 95 -19.65 6.53 3.61
C ASP A 95 -19.20 6.45 2.16
N GLN A 96 -18.29 7.34 1.72
CA GLN A 96 -17.68 7.27 0.39
C GLN A 96 -16.83 6.00 0.25
N ALA A 97 -15.96 5.70 1.21
CA ALA A 97 -15.08 4.53 1.16
C ALA A 97 -15.88 3.23 1.07
N ILE A 98 -16.95 3.09 1.86
CA ILE A 98 -17.86 1.94 1.82
C ILE A 98 -18.54 1.85 0.45
N SER A 99 -19.17 2.92 0.00
CA SER A 99 -19.89 2.94 -1.29
C SER A 99 -18.95 2.65 -2.46
N TYR A 100 -17.80 3.33 -2.52
CA TYR A 100 -16.82 3.17 -3.59
C TYR A 100 -16.22 1.75 -3.61
N SER A 101 -16.07 1.09 -2.46
CA SER A 101 -15.51 -0.25 -2.40
C SER A 101 -16.24 -1.28 -3.26
N TYR A 102 -17.55 -1.17 -3.38
CA TYR A 102 -18.38 -2.06 -4.20
C TYR A 102 -18.16 -1.81 -5.70
N GLU A 103 -18.14 -0.54 -6.11
CA GLU A 103 -17.88 -0.17 -7.52
C GLU A 103 -16.44 -0.50 -7.92
N LEU A 104 -15.47 -0.18 -7.07
CA LEU A 104 -14.06 -0.47 -7.30
C LEU A 104 -13.79 -1.99 -7.41
N LYS A 105 -14.47 -2.79 -6.57
CA LYS A 105 -14.40 -4.26 -6.67
C LYS A 105 -14.89 -4.77 -8.03
N ALA A 106 -16.00 -4.23 -8.53
CA ALA A 106 -16.53 -4.58 -9.85
C ALA A 106 -15.58 -4.15 -10.99
N LEU A 107 -14.74 -3.14 -10.75
CA LEU A 107 -13.71 -2.68 -11.67
C LEU A 107 -12.35 -3.40 -11.52
N GLY A 108 -12.27 -4.50 -10.74
CA GLY A 108 -11.05 -5.29 -10.59
C GLY A 108 -9.98 -4.64 -9.72
N VAL A 109 -10.36 -3.78 -8.79
CA VAL A 109 -9.45 -3.25 -7.76
C VAL A 109 -9.20 -4.32 -6.70
N GLU A 110 -7.94 -4.50 -6.31
CA GLU A 110 -7.53 -5.51 -5.32
C GLU A 110 -7.72 -5.04 -3.88
N PHE A 111 -7.38 -3.78 -3.59
CA PHE A 111 -7.53 -3.18 -2.27
C PHE A 111 -7.55 -1.65 -2.32
N ILE A 112 -7.95 -1.04 -1.22
CA ILE A 112 -7.96 0.40 -0.99
C ILE A 112 -6.89 0.73 0.07
N GLU A 113 -5.94 1.60 -0.25
CA GLU A 113 -4.95 2.12 0.70
C GLU A 113 -5.45 3.44 1.29
N GLN A 114 -5.37 3.57 2.60
CA GLN A 114 -5.68 4.72 3.44
C GLN A 114 -6.85 5.56 2.96
N PRO A 115 -8.08 5.04 3.03
CA PRO A 115 -9.26 5.78 2.54
C PRO A 115 -9.56 7.04 3.37
N LEU A 116 -9.45 6.98 4.70
CA LEU A 116 -9.83 8.02 5.64
C LEU A 116 -8.60 8.68 6.27
N LYS A 117 -8.83 9.83 6.92
CA LYS A 117 -7.81 10.49 7.75
C LYS A 117 -7.21 9.51 8.75
N ALA A 118 -5.91 9.68 9.02
CA ALA A 118 -5.11 8.72 9.80
C ALA A 118 -5.63 8.50 11.23
N ASP A 119 -6.31 9.47 11.80
CA ASP A 119 -6.87 9.46 13.15
C ASP A 119 -8.37 9.15 13.23
N ASP A 120 -9.05 8.95 12.09
CA ASP A 120 -10.47 8.56 12.07
C ASP A 120 -10.67 7.06 12.27
N TRP A 121 -10.30 6.56 13.44
CA TRP A 121 -10.46 5.16 13.83
C TRP A 121 -11.93 4.72 13.87
N LYS A 122 -12.85 5.63 14.25
CA LYS A 122 -14.27 5.31 14.27
C LYS A 122 -14.83 5.08 12.87
N GLY A 123 -14.46 5.94 11.92
CA GLY A 123 -14.82 5.78 10.52
C GLY A 123 -14.19 4.53 9.94
N MET A 124 -12.90 4.28 10.23
CA MET A 124 -12.19 3.09 9.74
C MET A 124 -12.79 1.78 10.26
N LYS A 125 -13.30 1.74 11.50
CA LYS A 125 -14.01 0.55 12.00
C LYS A 125 -15.25 0.23 11.15
N ARG A 126 -16.02 1.25 10.78
CA ARG A 126 -17.17 1.07 9.87
C ARG A 126 -16.74 0.58 8.49
N VAL A 127 -15.68 1.17 7.95
CA VAL A 127 -15.11 0.76 6.64
C VAL A 127 -14.61 -0.69 6.71
N PHE A 128 -13.89 -1.06 7.76
CA PHE A 128 -13.42 -2.42 7.98
C PHE A 128 -14.54 -3.44 7.93
N ASP A 129 -15.66 -3.15 8.62
CA ASP A 129 -16.79 -4.06 8.73
C ASP A 129 -17.66 -4.12 7.47
N GLN A 130 -17.69 -3.08 6.64
CA GLN A 130 -18.67 -2.92 5.56
C GLN A 130 -18.08 -2.78 4.16
N SER A 131 -16.76 -2.60 4.01
CA SER A 131 -16.12 -2.49 2.72
C SER A 131 -16.14 -3.83 1.95
N ALA A 132 -16.43 -3.77 0.67
CA ALA A 132 -16.34 -4.92 -0.23
C ALA A 132 -14.89 -5.29 -0.59
N LEU A 133 -13.92 -4.42 -0.28
CA LEU A 133 -12.49 -4.58 -0.57
C LEU A 133 -11.67 -4.50 0.71
N PRO A 134 -10.53 -5.19 0.79
CA PRO A 134 -9.58 -4.99 1.86
C PRO A 134 -9.08 -3.54 1.92
N CYS A 135 -8.88 -3.01 3.13
CA CYS A 135 -8.28 -1.71 3.37
C CYS A 135 -6.90 -1.86 4.00
N ILE A 136 -5.92 -1.14 3.47
CA ILE A 136 -4.50 -1.18 3.88
C ILE A 136 -4.14 0.16 4.54
N ALA A 137 -3.55 0.10 5.74
CA ALA A 137 -3.09 1.30 6.46
C ALA A 137 -1.77 1.81 5.86
N ASP A 138 -1.67 3.13 5.65
CA ASP A 138 -0.43 3.84 5.33
C ASP A 138 -0.14 4.92 6.38
N GLU A 139 -0.87 6.01 6.36
CA GLU A 139 -0.69 7.13 7.30
C GLU A 139 -1.10 6.75 8.74
N SER A 140 -1.95 5.75 8.91
CA SER A 140 -2.32 5.22 10.23
C SER A 140 -1.31 4.22 10.82
N CYS A 141 -0.31 3.77 10.03
CA CYS A 141 0.73 2.82 10.45
C CYS A 141 2.11 3.33 10.07
N ILE A 142 2.78 4.01 10.99
CA ILE A 142 4.07 4.67 10.75
C ILE A 142 5.22 3.91 11.38
N VAL A 143 5.06 3.45 12.62
CA VAL A 143 6.08 2.76 13.41
C VAL A 143 5.60 1.41 13.92
N GLU A 144 6.50 0.59 14.46
CA GLU A 144 6.19 -0.75 14.97
C GLU A 144 4.97 -0.78 15.88
N ALA A 145 4.87 0.13 16.85
CA ALA A 145 3.76 0.19 17.81
C ALA A 145 2.37 0.46 17.17
N ASP A 146 2.33 0.84 15.90
CA ASP A 146 1.05 1.11 15.21
C ASP A 146 0.47 -0.15 14.56
N VAL A 147 1.27 -1.19 14.31
CA VAL A 147 0.81 -2.42 13.66
C VAL A 147 -0.33 -3.06 14.45
N ALA A 148 -0.13 -3.30 15.75
CA ALA A 148 -1.17 -3.87 16.61
C ALA A 148 -2.42 -2.99 16.70
N LYS A 149 -2.28 -1.66 16.64
CA LYS A 149 -3.42 -0.73 16.64
C LYS A 149 -4.29 -0.86 15.39
N CYS A 150 -3.68 -1.23 14.25
CA CYS A 150 -4.39 -1.40 12.98
C CYS A 150 -5.27 -2.65 12.96
N GLN A 151 -5.05 -3.62 13.84
CA GLN A 151 -5.84 -4.85 13.90
C GLN A 151 -7.32 -4.56 14.18
N GLY A 152 -8.21 -5.10 13.32
CA GLY A 152 -9.66 -4.88 13.43
C GLY A 152 -10.14 -3.53 12.87
N TYR A 153 -9.23 -2.72 12.32
CA TYR A 153 -9.51 -1.48 11.59
C TYR A 153 -9.03 -1.54 10.15
N PHE A 154 -7.96 -2.27 9.89
CA PHE A 154 -7.38 -2.48 8.56
C PHE A 154 -7.12 -3.97 8.33
N HIS A 155 -7.14 -4.37 7.06
CA HIS A 155 -6.86 -5.75 6.65
C HIS A 155 -5.37 -6.01 6.41
N GLY A 156 -4.57 -4.94 6.37
CA GLY A 156 -3.13 -4.99 6.16
C GLY A 156 -2.48 -3.64 6.41
N VAL A 157 -1.15 -3.60 6.30
CA VAL A 157 -0.34 -2.40 6.53
C VAL A 157 0.66 -2.17 5.40
N ASN A 158 0.87 -0.92 5.02
CA ASN A 158 1.92 -0.50 4.10
C ASN A 158 3.15 -0.03 4.90
N VAL A 159 4.20 -0.85 4.87
CA VAL A 159 5.45 -0.56 5.58
C VAL A 159 6.36 0.29 4.70
N LYS A 160 6.65 1.53 5.11
CA LYS A 160 7.59 2.43 4.43
C LYS A 160 8.86 2.59 5.24
N LEU A 161 10.00 2.21 4.69
CA LEU A 161 11.31 2.23 5.37
C LEU A 161 11.64 3.60 5.95
N THR A 162 11.35 4.66 5.20
CA THR A 162 11.58 6.05 5.63
C THR A 162 10.72 6.48 6.81
N LYS A 163 9.52 5.90 6.98
CA LYS A 163 8.61 6.18 8.10
C LYS A 163 9.02 5.37 9.34
N CYS A 164 9.17 4.07 9.20
CA CYS A 164 9.43 3.18 10.34
C CYS A 164 10.88 3.22 10.86
N GLY A 165 11.80 3.81 10.09
CA GLY A 165 13.18 3.98 10.52
C GLY A 165 14.18 2.98 9.94
N GLY A 166 13.80 2.24 8.88
CA GLY A 166 14.70 1.38 8.10
C GLY A 166 14.27 -0.07 7.99
N LEU A 167 15.19 -0.90 7.54
CA LEU A 167 14.96 -2.32 7.27
C LEU A 167 14.72 -3.14 8.54
N THR A 168 15.45 -2.83 9.61
CA THR A 168 15.33 -3.56 10.89
C THR A 168 13.94 -3.43 11.50
N PRO A 169 13.39 -2.23 11.74
CA PRO A 169 12.01 -2.09 12.21
C PRO A 169 10.99 -2.60 11.19
N ALA A 170 11.21 -2.40 9.88
CA ALA A 170 10.30 -2.90 8.85
C ALA A 170 10.12 -4.43 8.93
N ARG A 171 11.19 -5.19 9.14
CA ARG A 171 11.11 -6.65 9.32
C ARG A 171 10.28 -7.05 10.54
N ARG A 172 10.41 -6.30 11.66
CA ARG A 172 9.59 -6.56 12.86
C ARG A 172 8.13 -6.25 12.62
N MET A 173 7.82 -5.11 11.95
CA MET A 173 6.45 -4.77 11.54
C MET A 173 5.82 -5.85 10.67
N ILE A 174 6.56 -6.35 9.67
CA ILE A 174 6.09 -7.43 8.79
C ILE A 174 5.82 -8.72 9.58
N ALA A 175 6.72 -9.09 10.50
CA ALA A 175 6.54 -10.27 11.34
C ALA A 175 5.31 -10.14 12.24
N GLU A 176 5.10 -8.99 12.86
CA GLU A 176 3.95 -8.71 13.70
C GLU A 176 2.64 -8.70 12.90
N ALA A 177 2.61 -8.02 11.74
CA ALA A 177 1.44 -7.99 10.87
C ALA A 177 1.03 -9.42 10.44
N LYS A 178 2.01 -10.26 10.05
CA LYS A 178 1.76 -11.67 9.73
C LYS A 178 1.23 -12.46 10.91
N ALA A 179 1.77 -12.26 12.12
CA ALA A 179 1.30 -12.93 13.34
C ALA A 179 -0.14 -12.54 13.68
N LEU A 180 -0.56 -11.32 13.34
CA LEU A 180 -1.94 -10.81 13.50
C LEU A 180 -2.88 -11.18 12.34
N GLY A 181 -2.41 -11.95 11.34
CA GLY A 181 -3.20 -12.35 10.17
C GLY A 181 -3.46 -11.21 9.18
N MET A 182 -2.70 -10.13 9.24
CA MET A 182 -2.79 -8.97 8.34
C MET A 182 -1.93 -9.18 7.08
N LYS A 183 -2.35 -8.50 5.99
CA LYS A 183 -1.60 -8.44 4.73
C LYS A 183 -0.47 -7.41 4.80
#